data_684e5e1534ef20f402c04c04c3dbae20
#
_entry.id   684e5e1534ef20f402c04c04c3dbae20
#
_cell.length_a   1.000
_cell.length_b   1.000
_cell.length_c   1.000
_cell.angle_alpha   90.00
_cell.angle_beta   90.00
_cell.angle_gamma   90.00
#
_symmetry.space_group_name_H-M   'P 1'
#
loop_
_entity.id
_entity.type
_entity.pdbx_description
1 polymer ?
#
loop_
_entity_poly.entity_id
_entity_poly.type
_entity_poly.pdbx_seq_one_letter_code
_entity_poly.pdbx_strand_id
1 'polypeptide(L)'
;MSRSSAEVAEVVREYGPFPGVHHVHGVTYDGRRVWFGAGDAMLALDPASGRTLRSIEVAANAGTAFDGRHLFQLAGDRIQKIDPETGCVLATIPAPGSGDDSGLAWAEGRLWVGQYRERKIHQVDPETGRILRTIESNRFVTGVTWVDGDLWHGTWEGDESELRRVDPGTGEVLETLVMPPGVHVSGLESDGGDRFFCG
;
A
#
# COMPACT_ATOMS: atom_id res chain seq x y z
N MET A 1 -8.38 31.38 3.20
CA MET A 1 -8.16 30.04 3.76
C MET A 1 -9.40 29.20 3.48
N SER A 2 -9.38 28.50 2.35
CA SER A 2 -10.48 27.59 1.99
C SER A 2 -10.34 26.36 2.88
N ARG A 3 -11.29 26.09 3.78
CA ARG A 3 -11.43 24.80 4.43
C ARG A 3 -11.88 23.84 3.33
N SER A 4 -10.96 23.00 2.83
CA SER A 4 -11.37 21.83 2.11
C SER A 4 -12.32 21.06 3.02
N SER A 5 -13.59 20.94 2.63
CA SER A 5 -14.52 20.06 3.32
C SER A 5 -14.01 18.65 3.10
N ALA A 6 -13.60 17.97 4.16
CA ALA A 6 -13.22 16.56 4.07
C ALA A 6 -14.43 15.78 3.53
N GLU A 7 -14.24 15.07 2.45
CA GLU A 7 -15.25 14.20 1.86
C GLU A 7 -15.23 12.85 2.60
N VAL A 8 -16.40 12.24 2.76
CA VAL A 8 -16.51 10.92 3.39
C VAL A 8 -16.44 9.86 2.30
N ALA A 9 -15.50 8.93 2.46
CA ALA A 9 -15.37 7.78 1.58
C ALA A 9 -16.56 6.83 1.72
N GLU A 10 -16.96 6.21 0.62
CA GLU A 10 -17.99 5.17 0.61
C GLU A 10 -17.37 3.79 0.47
N VAL A 11 -17.72 2.85 1.34
CA VAL A 11 -17.36 1.44 1.17
C VAL A 11 -18.37 0.79 0.23
N VAL A 12 -17.97 0.61 -1.03
CA VAL A 12 -18.85 0.06 -2.08
C VAL A 12 -18.89 -1.45 -2.10
N ARG A 13 -17.86 -2.13 -1.51
CA ARG A 13 -17.78 -3.58 -1.45
C ARG A 13 -16.78 -4.05 -0.39
N GLU A 14 -17.12 -5.15 0.26
CA GLU A 14 -16.23 -5.85 1.18
C GLU A 14 -15.91 -7.25 0.64
N TYR A 15 -14.69 -7.73 0.94
CA TYR A 15 -14.22 -9.06 0.60
C TYR A 15 -13.80 -9.82 1.86
N GLY A 16 -14.02 -11.13 1.86
CA GLY A 16 -13.71 -11.99 2.98
C GLY A 16 -14.94 -12.38 3.79
N PRO A 17 -14.77 -12.97 4.99
CA PRO A 17 -13.46 -13.31 5.58
C PRO A 17 -12.70 -14.37 4.77
N PHE A 18 -11.37 -14.28 4.76
CA PHE A 18 -10.52 -15.26 4.09
C PHE A 18 -10.07 -16.34 5.07
N PRO A 19 -10.25 -17.64 4.76
CA PRO A 19 -9.83 -18.72 5.67
C PRO A 19 -8.34 -18.63 6.02
N GLY A 20 -8.05 -18.63 7.34
CA GLY A 20 -6.68 -18.58 7.85
C GLY A 20 -6.00 -17.21 7.81
N VAL A 21 -6.67 -16.18 7.31
CA VAL A 21 -6.14 -14.80 7.30
C VAL A 21 -6.73 -14.02 8.46
N HIS A 22 -5.88 -13.56 9.35
CA HIS A 22 -6.28 -12.76 10.51
C HIS A 22 -6.21 -11.25 10.25
N HIS A 23 -5.25 -10.84 9.41
CA HIS A 23 -5.03 -9.44 9.02
C HIS A 23 -4.64 -9.38 7.55
N VAL A 24 -5.18 -8.40 6.84
CA VAL A 24 -4.70 -7.98 5.52
C VAL A 24 -3.68 -6.85 5.75
N HIS A 25 -2.47 -7.01 5.25
CA HIS A 25 -1.40 -6.05 5.44
C HIS A 25 -1.26 -5.08 4.26
N GLY A 26 -0.48 -5.43 3.26
CA GLY A 26 -0.35 -4.63 2.03
C GLY A 26 -1.36 -5.08 0.97
N VAL A 27 -1.75 -4.16 0.10
CA VAL A 27 -2.65 -4.43 -1.03
C VAL A 27 -2.04 -3.82 -2.28
N THR A 28 -2.10 -4.52 -3.41
CA THR A 28 -1.77 -3.99 -4.74
C THR A 28 -2.66 -4.62 -5.82
N TYR A 29 -2.78 -3.95 -6.97
CA TYR A 29 -3.61 -4.39 -8.09
C TYR A 29 -2.77 -4.54 -9.36
N ASP A 30 -2.80 -5.71 -9.98
CA ASP A 30 -2.04 -6.00 -11.19
C ASP A 30 -2.81 -5.73 -12.50
N GLY A 31 -3.94 -5.01 -12.42
CA GLY A 31 -4.86 -4.78 -13.53
C GLY A 31 -5.89 -5.89 -13.72
N ARG A 32 -5.76 -7.01 -12.99
CA ARG A 32 -6.66 -8.16 -13.07
C ARG A 32 -6.96 -8.75 -11.70
N ARG A 33 -5.95 -8.88 -10.85
CA ARG A 33 -6.03 -9.51 -9.52
C ARG A 33 -5.64 -8.48 -8.45
N VAL A 34 -6.31 -8.52 -7.34
CA VAL A 34 -5.88 -7.81 -6.14
C VAL A 34 -4.98 -8.75 -5.35
N TRP A 35 -3.74 -8.35 -5.13
CA TRP A 35 -2.79 -9.05 -4.30
C TRP A 35 -2.76 -8.45 -2.91
N PHE A 36 -2.72 -9.27 -1.89
CA PHE A 36 -2.61 -8.80 -0.52
C PHE A 36 -1.73 -9.69 0.35
N GLY A 37 -1.06 -9.09 1.31
CA GLY A 37 -0.24 -9.78 2.29
C GLY A 37 -1.10 -10.36 3.43
N ALA A 38 -0.83 -11.61 3.81
CA ALA A 38 -1.50 -12.32 4.89
C ALA A 38 -0.54 -12.82 5.97
N GLY A 39 0.62 -12.18 6.13
CA GLY A 39 1.65 -12.51 7.09
C GLY A 39 2.75 -13.40 6.51
N ASP A 40 2.50 -14.65 6.30
CA ASP A 40 3.44 -15.66 5.77
C ASP A 40 3.16 -16.04 4.31
N ALA A 41 2.12 -15.45 3.71
CA ALA A 41 1.76 -15.64 2.31
C ALA A 41 1.23 -14.36 1.67
N MET A 42 1.36 -14.26 0.34
CA MET A 42 0.62 -13.33 -0.51
C MET A 42 -0.53 -14.08 -1.18
N LEU A 43 -1.71 -13.51 -1.15
CA LEU A 43 -2.90 -14.06 -1.78
C LEU A 43 -3.33 -13.18 -2.96
N ALA A 44 -3.77 -13.81 -4.05
CA ALA A 44 -4.38 -13.16 -5.18
C ALA A 44 -5.90 -13.37 -5.17
N LEU A 45 -6.64 -12.28 -5.23
CA LEU A 45 -8.09 -12.22 -5.23
C LEU A 45 -8.61 -11.80 -6.61
N ASP A 46 -9.65 -12.45 -7.08
CA ASP A 46 -10.46 -11.93 -8.19
C ASP A 46 -11.44 -10.87 -7.67
N PRO A 47 -11.28 -9.59 -8.02
CA PRO A 47 -12.15 -8.53 -7.51
C PRO A 47 -13.59 -8.64 -7.99
N ALA A 48 -13.87 -9.36 -9.10
CA ALA A 48 -15.21 -9.55 -9.59
C ALA A 48 -15.99 -10.58 -8.74
N SER A 49 -15.39 -11.72 -8.44
CA SER A 49 -16.05 -12.80 -7.68
C SER A 49 -15.75 -12.82 -6.19
N GLY A 50 -14.68 -12.17 -5.74
CA GLY A 50 -14.20 -12.25 -4.36
C GLY A 50 -13.45 -13.53 -4.02
N ARG A 51 -13.14 -14.37 -5.01
CA ARG A 51 -12.48 -15.66 -4.81
C ARG A 51 -10.97 -15.53 -4.78
N THR A 52 -10.33 -16.20 -3.83
CA THR A 52 -8.88 -16.39 -3.86
C THR A 52 -8.51 -17.31 -5.02
N LEU A 53 -7.63 -16.81 -5.89
CA LEU A 53 -7.18 -17.52 -7.10
C LEU A 53 -5.83 -18.21 -6.89
N ARG A 54 -4.99 -17.64 -6.02
CA ARG A 54 -3.61 -18.08 -5.85
C ARG A 54 -3.06 -17.70 -4.48
N SER A 55 -2.09 -18.49 -4.00
CA SER A 55 -1.24 -18.18 -2.85
C SER A 55 0.23 -18.32 -3.26
N ILE A 56 1.06 -17.42 -2.74
CA ILE A 56 2.53 -17.47 -2.82
C ILE A 56 3.05 -17.50 -1.39
N GLU A 57 3.80 -18.53 -1.05
CA GLU A 57 4.44 -18.71 0.26
C GLU A 57 5.66 -17.79 0.37
N VAL A 58 5.46 -16.60 0.91
CA VAL A 58 6.50 -15.58 1.11
C VAL A 58 6.09 -14.67 2.26
N ALA A 59 7.05 -14.22 3.06
CA ALA A 59 6.75 -13.26 4.12
C ALA A 59 6.12 -11.99 3.55
N ALA A 60 4.92 -11.64 4.01
CA ALA A 60 4.06 -10.59 3.46
C ALA A 60 3.29 -9.88 4.58
N ASN A 61 4.03 -9.22 5.47
CA ASN A 61 3.51 -8.60 6.69
C ASN A 61 3.47 -7.07 6.67
N ALA A 62 3.66 -6.45 5.51
CA ALA A 62 3.57 -5.01 5.29
C ALA A 62 3.20 -4.70 3.83
N GLY A 63 3.53 -3.51 3.34
CA GLY A 63 3.14 -3.00 2.03
C GLY A 63 3.54 -3.87 0.85
N THR A 64 2.71 -3.83 -0.18
CA THR A 64 2.87 -4.56 -1.45
C THR A 64 2.70 -3.58 -2.60
N ALA A 65 3.48 -3.74 -3.69
CA ALA A 65 3.38 -2.96 -4.92
C ALA A 65 3.57 -3.84 -6.16
N PHE A 66 3.17 -3.31 -7.33
CA PHE A 66 3.32 -3.98 -8.62
C PHE A 66 3.90 -3.02 -9.67
N ASP A 67 4.96 -3.43 -10.39
CA ASP A 67 5.66 -2.59 -11.39
C ASP A 67 5.13 -2.76 -12.81
N GLY A 68 4.02 -3.49 -12.99
CA GLY A 68 3.50 -3.91 -14.29
C GLY A 68 3.98 -5.31 -14.71
N ARG A 69 4.94 -5.90 -13.97
CA ARG A 69 5.48 -7.23 -14.24
C ARG A 69 5.77 -8.04 -12.98
N HIS A 70 6.30 -7.40 -11.94
CA HIS A 70 6.71 -8.07 -10.70
C HIS A 70 6.00 -7.47 -9.49
N LEU A 71 5.81 -8.29 -8.49
CA LEU A 71 5.39 -7.84 -7.18
C LEU A 71 6.61 -7.39 -6.37
N PHE A 72 6.43 -6.36 -5.57
CA PHE A 72 7.36 -5.95 -4.53
C PHE A 72 6.67 -6.10 -3.18
N GLN A 73 7.35 -6.71 -2.23
CA GLN A 73 6.79 -7.00 -0.92
C GLN A 73 7.74 -6.56 0.19
N LEU A 74 7.26 -5.72 1.09
CA LEU A 74 7.93 -5.43 2.36
C LEU A 74 7.86 -6.64 3.29
N ALA A 75 9.03 -7.08 3.76
CA ALA A 75 9.19 -8.23 4.63
C ALA A 75 10.28 -7.94 5.68
N GLY A 76 9.89 -7.42 6.83
CA GLY A 76 10.81 -6.98 7.87
C GLY A 76 11.70 -5.82 7.39
N ASP A 77 13.02 -6.04 7.37
CA ASP A 77 14.04 -5.05 7.00
C ASP A 77 14.39 -5.01 5.50
N ARG A 78 13.54 -5.64 4.66
CA ARG A 78 13.85 -5.81 3.23
C ARG A 78 12.62 -5.64 2.35
N ILE A 79 12.86 -5.35 1.06
CA ILE A 79 11.86 -5.38 0.00
C ILE A 79 12.25 -6.51 -0.95
N GLN A 80 11.34 -7.44 -1.16
CA GLN A 80 11.50 -8.57 -2.07
C GLN A 80 10.84 -8.28 -3.40
N LYS A 81 11.56 -8.50 -4.51
CA LYS A 81 11.00 -8.51 -5.87
C LYS A 81 10.62 -9.95 -6.22
N ILE A 82 9.35 -10.17 -6.56
CA ILE A 82 8.76 -11.50 -6.70
C ILE A 82 8.15 -11.64 -8.09
N ASP A 83 8.39 -12.77 -8.71
CA ASP A 83 7.67 -13.18 -9.93
C ASP A 83 6.26 -13.66 -9.53
N PRO A 84 5.18 -12.99 -9.98
CA PRO A 84 3.82 -13.34 -9.59
C PRO A 84 3.35 -14.69 -10.14
N GLU A 85 3.98 -15.20 -11.20
CA GLU A 85 3.58 -16.48 -11.81
C GLU A 85 4.31 -17.69 -11.21
N THR A 86 5.54 -17.52 -10.76
CA THR A 86 6.30 -18.61 -10.14
C THR A 86 6.33 -18.54 -8.61
N GLY A 87 6.15 -17.36 -8.04
CA GLY A 87 6.33 -17.08 -6.62
C GLY A 87 7.81 -16.95 -6.22
N CYS A 88 8.73 -16.99 -7.18
CA CYS A 88 10.16 -16.90 -6.89
C CYS A 88 10.55 -15.48 -6.50
N VAL A 89 11.34 -15.36 -5.42
CA VAL A 89 12.02 -14.11 -5.07
C VAL A 89 13.21 -13.93 -6.03
N LEU A 90 13.13 -12.91 -6.88
CA LEU A 90 14.11 -12.61 -7.91
C LEU A 90 15.26 -11.74 -7.40
N ALA A 91 14.95 -10.83 -6.47
CA ALA A 91 15.91 -9.91 -5.87
C ALA A 91 15.41 -9.47 -4.48
N THR A 92 16.34 -8.99 -3.69
CA THR A 92 16.06 -8.41 -2.36
C THR A 92 16.92 -7.18 -2.17
N ILE A 93 16.30 -6.09 -1.73
CA ILE A 93 16.98 -4.84 -1.39
C ILE A 93 16.65 -4.45 0.07
N PRO A 94 17.48 -3.66 0.75
CA PRO A 94 17.17 -3.18 2.09
C PRO A 94 15.95 -2.24 2.05
N ALA A 95 15.09 -2.36 3.05
CA ALA A 95 14.01 -1.43 3.30
C ALA A 95 14.48 -0.25 4.18
N PRO A 96 13.93 0.97 4.02
CA PRO A 96 14.45 2.15 4.70
C PRO A 96 14.23 2.15 6.22
N GLY A 97 13.17 1.50 6.70
CA GLY A 97 12.72 1.60 8.10
C GLY A 97 13.14 0.47 9.01
N SER A 98 14.01 -0.44 8.57
CA SER A 98 14.52 -1.55 9.39
C SER A 98 13.42 -2.40 10.07
N GLY A 99 12.26 -2.54 9.41
CA GLY A 99 11.11 -3.32 9.89
C GLY A 99 9.91 -2.49 10.36
N ASP A 100 10.01 -1.17 10.40
CA ASP A 100 8.89 -0.26 10.75
C ASP A 100 8.19 0.32 9.49
N ASP A 101 8.49 -0.21 8.30
CA ASP A 101 7.85 0.18 7.06
C ASP A 101 6.43 -0.39 6.97
N SER A 102 5.50 0.40 6.42
CA SER A 102 4.06 0.08 6.39
C SER A 102 3.50 -0.09 4.99
N GLY A 103 3.51 0.96 4.18
CA GLY A 103 2.96 0.99 2.83
C GLY A 103 4.02 0.87 1.75
N LEU A 104 3.64 0.40 0.57
CA LEU A 104 4.54 0.32 -0.60
C LEU A 104 3.74 0.64 -1.87
N ALA A 105 4.31 1.49 -2.72
CA ALA A 105 3.79 1.77 -4.06
C ALA A 105 4.91 1.76 -5.10
N TRP A 106 4.54 1.51 -6.34
CA TRP A 106 5.40 1.67 -7.50
C TRP A 106 4.92 2.83 -8.37
N ALA A 107 5.81 3.75 -8.69
CA ALA A 107 5.51 4.85 -9.58
C ALA A 107 6.78 5.34 -10.30
N GLU A 108 6.67 5.57 -11.60
CA GLU A 108 7.72 6.22 -12.40
C GLU A 108 9.11 5.58 -12.26
N GLY A 109 9.15 4.23 -12.17
CA GLY A 109 10.41 3.51 -11.99
C GLY A 109 11.02 3.61 -10.59
N ARG A 110 10.24 3.97 -9.57
CA ARG A 110 10.65 4.11 -8.17
C ARG A 110 9.68 3.43 -7.23
N LEU A 111 10.17 3.07 -6.06
CA LEU A 111 9.34 2.62 -4.94
C LEU A 111 9.05 3.80 -4.00
N TRP A 112 7.84 3.81 -3.45
CA TRP A 112 7.44 4.73 -2.39
C TRP A 112 7.10 3.90 -1.16
N VAL A 113 7.82 4.14 -0.07
CA VAL A 113 7.75 3.35 1.16
C VAL A 113 7.24 4.21 2.30
N GLY A 114 6.09 3.86 2.84
CA GLY A 114 5.52 4.49 4.02
C GLY A 114 6.15 3.95 5.30
N GLN A 115 6.37 4.82 6.28
CA GLN A 115 6.78 4.48 7.64
C GLN A 115 5.70 4.93 8.62
N TYR A 116 5.11 3.97 9.32
CA TYR A 116 3.98 4.24 10.20
C TYR A 116 4.34 5.22 11.33
N ARG A 117 5.25 4.84 12.21
CA ARG A 117 5.59 5.61 13.42
C ARG A 117 6.37 6.87 13.13
N GLU A 118 7.26 6.81 12.14
CA GLU A 118 8.09 7.93 11.74
C GLU A 118 7.33 8.99 10.95
N ARG A 119 6.10 8.66 10.50
CA ARG A 119 5.23 9.57 9.73
C ARG A 119 5.92 10.12 8.49
N LYS A 120 6.57 9.21 7.75
CA LYS A 120 7.36 9.54 6.56
C LYS A 120 6.95 8.66 5.40
N ILE A 121 7.20 9.17 4.20
CA ILE A 121 7.14 8.39 2.96
C ILE A 121 8.45 8.63 2.22
N HIS A 122 9.17 7.55 1.93
CA HIS A 122 10.44 7.60 1.22
C HIS A 122 10.26 7.19 -0.24
N GLN A 123 10.80 7.98 -1.16
CA GLN A 123 11.07 7.52 -2.51
C GLN A 123 12.40 6.76 -2.51
N VAL A 124 12.38 5.54 -3.04
CA VAL A 124 13.48 4.59 -2.93
C VAL A 124 13.88 4.08 -4.31
N ASP A 125 15.17 3.97 -4.54
CA ASP A 125 15.74 3.35 -5.73
C ASP A 125 15.50 1.83 -5.67
N PRO A 126 14.80 1.23 -6.67
CA PRO A 126 14.40 -0.18 -6.61
C PRO A 126 15.53 -1.18 -6.83
N GLU A 127 16.71 -0.73 -7.24
CA GLU A 127 17.87 -1.60 -7.45
C GLU A 127 18.80 -1.62 -6.22
N THR A 128 18.84 -0.54 -5.46
CA THR A 128 19.82 -0.35 -4.37
C THR A 128 19.19 -0.21 -2.99
N GLY A 129 17.90 0.10 -2.90
CA GLY A 129 17.24 0.46 -1.63
C GLY A 129 17.60 1.85 -1.11
N ARG A 130 18.36 2.65 -1.87
CA ARG A 130 18.75 4.00 -1.44
C ARG A 130 17.57 4.95 -1.42
N ILE A 131 17.43 5.69 -0.32
CA ILE A 131 16.45 6.78 -0.22
C ILE A 131 16.87 7.92 -1.14
N LEU A 132 15.97 8.33 -2.03
CA LEU A 132 16.16 9.44 -2.98
C LEU A 132 15.51 10.71 -2.48
N ARG A 133 14.38 10.58 -1.78
CA ARG A 133 13.59 11.69 -1.22
C ARG A 133 12.80 11.22 -0.01
N THR A 134 12.45 12.13 0.86
CA THR A 134 11.56 11.91 2.01
C THR A 134 10.48 12.99 2.03
N ILE A 135 9.25 12.56 2.24
CA ILE A 135 8.08 13.40 2.52
C ILE A 135 7.67 13.15 3.97
N GLU A 136 7.37 14.20 4.71
CA GLU A 136 6.85 14.10 6.07
C GLU A 136 5.32 14.18 6.06
N SER A 137 4.68 13.36 6.89
CA SER A 137 3.25 13.42 7.18
C SER A 137 3.03 13.88 8.62
N ASN A 138 1.97 14.62 8.87
CA ASN A 138 1.58 14.96 10.24
C ASN A 138 0.74 13.87 10.92
N ARG A 139 0.49 12.73 10.24
CA ARG A 139 -0.21 11.54 10.76
C ARG A 139 0.59 10.26 10.49
N PHE A 140 0.25 9.20 11.21
CA PHE A 140 0.80 7.86 10.96
C PHE A 140 0.44 7.42 9.54
N VAL A 141 1.44 6.95 8.78
CA VAL A 141 1.28 6.50 7.41
C VAL A 141 1.04 5.00 7.37
N THR A 142 -0.05 4.57 6.74
CA THR A 142 -0.38 3.16 6.54
C THR A 142 -0.10 2.69 5.11
N GLY A 143 -1.11 2.40 4.31
CA GLY A 143 -0.94 2.06 2.90
C GLY A 143 -0.49 3.26 2.05
N VAL A 144 0.21 2.99 0.95
CA VAL A 144 0.66 4.01 -0.01
C VAL A 144 0.32 3.52 -1.41
N THR A 145 -0.19 4.40 -2.27
CA THR A 145 -0.41 4.15 -3.69
C THR A 145 -0.17 5.40 -4.53
N TRP A 146 -0.19 5.25 -5.85
CA TRP A 146 0.05 6.32 -6.81
C TRP A 146 -1.08 6.40 -7.83
N VAL A 147 -1.65 7.59 -8.01
CA VAL A 147 -2.76 7.83 -8.94
C VAL A 147 -2.51 9.12 -9.71
N ASP A 148 -2.43 9.05 -11.02
CA ASP A 148 -2.40 10.21 -11.94
C ASP A 148 -1.36 11.30 -11.61
N GLY A 149 -0.19 10.90 -11.13
CA GLY A 149 0.89 11.84 -10.81
C GLY A 149 0.94 12.26 -9.34
N ASP A 150 -0.05 11.90 -8.54
CA ASP A 150 -0.13 12.20 -7.12
C ASP A 150 0.09 10.97 -6.25
N LEU A 151 0.63 11.18 -5.06
CA LEU A 151 0.81 10.16 -4.06
C LEU A 151 -0.43 10.12 -3.15
N TRP A 152 -0.97 8.93 -2.94
CA TRP A 152 -2.01 8.70 -1.96
C TRP A 152 -1.50 7.85 -0.82
N HIS A 153 -1.90 8.17 0.39
CA HIS A 153 -1.61 7.33 1.55
C HIS A 153 -2.77 7.26 2.53
N GLY A 154 -2.89 6.11 3.18
CA GLY A 154 -3.78 5.95 4.32
C GLY A 154 -3.15 6.51 5.59
N THR A 155 -4.01 6.88 6.54
CA THR A 155 -3.62 7.21 7.90
C THR A 155 -4.47 6.42 8.89
N TRP A 156 -3.93 6.19 10.08
CA TRP A 156 -4.69 5.62 11.18
C TRP A 156 -4.21 6.22 12.50
N GLU A 157 -5.09 6.97 13.16
CA GLU A 157 -4.82 7.53 14.50
C GLU A 157 -6.05 7.39 15.39
N GLY A 158 -5.91 6.68 16.50
CA GLY A 158 -7.05 6.34 17.36
C GLY A 158 -8.08 5.50 16.62
N ASP A 159 -9.32 5.98 16.59
CA ASP A 159 -10.43 5.33 15.88
C ASP A 159 -10.71 5.94 14.50
N GLU A 160 -9.82 6.82 14.00
CA GLU A 160 -9.98 7.53 12.73
C GLU A 160 -8.97 7.06 11.69
N SER A 161 -9.45 6.89 10.46
CA SER A 161 -8.64 6.62 9.27
C SER A 161 -9.03 7.60 8.17
N GLU A 162 -8.03 8.02 7.39
CA GLU A 162 -8.22 8.91 6.24
C GLU A 162 -7.40 8.40 5.06
N LEU A 163 -7.86 8.67 3.85
CA LEU A 163 -7.04 8.62 2.64
C LEU A 163 -6.64 10.04 2.27
N ARG A 164 -5.38 10.27 1.99
CA ARG A 164 -4.84 11.59 1.68
C ARG A 164 -4.13 11.58 0.35
N ARG A 165 -4.53 12.51 -0.52
CA ARG A 165 -3.78 12.85 -1.73
C ARG A 165 -2.75 13.91 -1.38
N VAL A 166 -1.50 13.66 -1.71
CA VAL A 166 -0.41 14.59 -1.43
C VAL A 166 0.43 14.85 -2.68
N ASP A 167 0.90 16.07 -2.81
CA ASP A 167 1.88 16.44 -3.82
C ASP A 167 3.21 15.71 -3.55
N PRO A 168 3.71 14.88 -4.49
CA PRO A 168 4.91 14.08 -4.25
C PRO A 168 6.20 14.90 -4.21
N GLY A 169 6.15 16.17 -4.63
CA GLY A 169 7.28 17.09 -4.58
C GLY A 169 7.42 17.80 -3.24
N THR A 170 6.30 18.17 -2.63
CA THR A 170 6.26 19.02 -1.42
C THR A 170 5.74 18.29 -0.19
N GLY A 171 4.93 17.24 -0.36
CA GLY A 171 4.19 16.58 0.72
C GLY A 171 2.94 17.34 1.16
N GLU A 172 2.56 18.41 0.43
CA GLU A 172 1.34 19.15 0.74
C GLU A 172 0.10 18.28 0.55
N VAL A 173 -0.80 18.28 1.54
CA VAL A 173 -2.08 17.56 1.45
C VAL A 173 -3.02 18.32 0.53
N LEU A 174 -3.35 17.73 -0.59
CA LEU A 174 -4.23 18.29 -1.63
C LEU A 174 -5.69 17.94 -1.40
N GLU A 175 -5.94 16.75 -0.84
CA GLU A 175 -7.29 16.22 -0.62
C GLU A 175 -7.31 15.25 0.57
N THR A 176 -8.43 15.15 1.25
CA THR A 176 -8.64 14.21 2.35
C THR A 176 -10.02 13.56 2.22
N LEU A 177 -10.04 12.24 2.21
CA LEU A 177 -11.24 11.42 2.31
C LEU A 177 -11.27 10.79 3.69
N VAL A 178 -12.31 11.04 4.48
CA VAL A 178 -12.48 10.45 5.80
C VAL A 178 -13.14 9.08 5.67
N MET A 179 -12.58 8.07 6.27
CA MET A 179 -13.18 6.73 6.27
C MET A 179 -14.41 6.69 7.20
N PRO A 180 -15.40 5.84 6.89
CA PRO A 180 -16.53 5.62 7.77
C PRO A 180 -16.08 5.16 9.17
N PRO A 181 -16.84 5.48 10.23
CA PRO A 181 -16.51 5.06 11.60
C PRO A 181 -16.26 3.55 11.71
N GLY A 182 -15.16 3.18 12.35
CA GLY A 182 -14.75 1.78 12.53
C GLY A 182 -14.07 1.13 11.32
N VAL A 183 -13.87 1.87 10.22
CA VAL A 183 -13.09 1.41 9.08
C VAL A 183 -11.66 1.92 9.20
N HIS A 184 -10.71 1.00 9.30
CA HIS A 184 -9.28 1.29 9.38
C HIS A 184 -8.59 0.82 8.10
N VAL A 185 -7.63 1.60 7.60
CA VAL A 185 -6.89 1.31 6.38
C VAL A 185 -5.46 0.92 6.72
N SER A 186 -5.07 -0.33 6.45
CA SER A 186 -3.70 -0.82 6.59
C SER A 186 -2.96 -0.85 5.25
N GLY A 187 -3.57 -1.40 4.20
CA GLY A 187 -3.09 -1.38 2.83
C GLY A 187 -3.92 -0.46 1.95
N LEU A 188 -3.35 0.06 0.88
CA LEU A 188 -4.04 0.97 -0.05
C LEU A 188 -3.52 0.76 -1.47
N GLU A 189 -4.44 0.58 -2.42
CA GLU A 189 -4.12 0.54 -3.85
C GLU A 189 -5.28 1.07 -4.68
N SER A 190 -4.97 1.82 -5.74
CA SER A 190 -5.95 2.28 -6.72
C SER A 190 -6.36 1.16 -7.69
N ASP A 191 -7.61 1.17 -8.13
CA ASP A 191 -8.07 0.31 -9.24
C ASP A 191 -7.71 0.89 -10.63
N GLY A 192 -7.00 2.02 -10.65
CA GLY A 192 -6.68 2.79 -11.86
C GLY A 192 -7.78 3.76 -12.29
N GLY A 193 -8.83 3.91 -11.51
CA GLY A 193 -9.96 4.82 -11.70
C GLY A 193 -10.24 5.63 -10.44
N ASP A 194 -11.51 5.64 -10.03
CA ASP A 194 -12.03 6.41 -8.90
C ASP A 194 -12.18 5.61 -7.59
N ARG A 195 -11.64 4.39 -7.53
CA ARG A 195 -11.79 3.48 -6.40
C ARG A 195 -10.45 3.03 -5.84
N PHE A 196 -10.49 2.67 -4.57
CA PHE A 196 -9.36 2.10 -3.86
C PHE A 196 -9.71 0.74 -3.29
N PHE A 197 -8.74 -0.18 -3.37
CA PHE A 197 -8.70 -1.39 -2.54
C PHE A 197 -8.00 -1.04 -1.24
N CYS A 198 -8.64 -1.33 -0.12
CA CYS A 198 -8.11 -1.11 1.22
C CYS A 198 -8.02 -2.44 1.98
N GLY A 199 -6.95 -2.61 2.75
CA GLY A 199 -6.76 -3.74 3.64
C GLY A 199 -6.98 -3.35 5.10
#